data_79407465ee8b0adcc86db61de3572151
#
_entry.id   79407465ee8b0adcc86db61de3572151
#
_cell.length_a   1.000
_cell.length_b   1.000
_cell.length_c   1.000
_cell.angle_alpha   90.00
_cell.angle_beta   90.00
_cell.angle_gamma   90.00
#
_symmetry.space_group_name_H-M   'P 1'
#
loop_
_entity.id
_entity.type
_entity.pdbx_description
1 polymer ?
#
loop_
_entity_poly.entity_id
_entity_poly.type
_entity_poly.pdbx_seq_one_letter_code
_entity_poly.pdbx_strand_id
1 'polypeptide(L)'
;MEKKLSNNLGLKVLSVFLAFFVWLAVMNIANPKVTRSQEVPLEILNESILESSGKTYEVIGDRDTVSVYYKVTTSDSANIKASDFRAYIDLADVYEPTGAVPVKLEVKNNSNKLESVVSKPSVIRIETEDLQRKPFNLETKTEGVPEDGYNPGVATVSPTYIYVSGPVSVVGRISSVGIVINVEGANSDLSGTLPVRCFDANNNDLTDQIGDRVTFSRSEIDYTLPILKEKNLNLTFETEGTVADGYRFTGIESSRNYVEVKGLKSDLARANSVTVPKSELNMDGATGDKEVTIDLNKYLPEGVELADPAANEIKVVIKVEALESRTYEMPVSQIKQVGASGQYDYEYDRKSLNIVVKGLKEDLDQLTAAAIQAELDVSSMEPGDNMGTVTLLLGDAYELVSGNSVLVTVTEKGPSAADETTEEGESHSVADESGDPVKETTGA
;
A
#
# COMPACT_ATOMS: atom_id res chain seq x y z
N MET A 1 25.60 -3.46 -95.59
CA MET A 1 26.27 -4.60 -94.92
C MET A 1 25.35 -5.79 -94.63
N GLU A 2 24.09 -5.72 -94.91
CA GLU A 2 23.09 -6.77 -94.55
C GLU A 2 23.09 -7.99 -95.55
N LYS A 3 23.47 -7.82 -96.82
CA LYS A 3 23.44 -8.92 -97.81
C LYS A 3 24.53 -9.95 -97.67
N LYS A 4 25.60 -9.73 -96.88
CA LYS A 4 26.67 -10.72 -96.62
C LYS A 4 26.37 -11.63 -95.38
N LEU A 5 25.43 -11.30 -94.57
CA LEU A 5 25.05 -12.14 -93.41
C LEU A 5 24.04 -13.21 -93.75
N SER A 6 23.17 -12.98 -94.76
CA SER A 6 22.14 -13.94 -95.16
C SER A 6 22.61 -15.03 -96.13
N ASN A 7 23.79 -14.87 -96.71
CA ASN A 7 24.31 -15.88 -97.63
C ASN A 7 24.85 -17.08 -96.83
N ASN A 8 24.28 -18.27 -97.06
CA ASN A 8 24.56 -19.52 -96.36
C ASN A 8 24.11 -19.50 -94.83
N LEU A 9 23.00 -18.84 -94.56
CA LEU A 9 22.49 -18.78 -93.17
C LEU A 9 22.30 -20.17 -92.56
N GLY A 10 21.84 -21.16 -93.35
CA GLY A 10 21.67 -22.53 -92.90
C GLY A 10 23.01 -23.23 -92.50
N LEU A 11 24.08 -22.95 -93.26
CA LEU A 11 25.39 -23.47 -92.89
C LEU A 11 25.98 -22.79 -91.64
N LYS A 12 25.70 -21.51 -91.43
CA LYS A 12 26.12 -20.79 -90.20
C LYS A 12 25.36 -21.28 -88.97
N VAL A 13 24.07 -21.48 -89.11
CA VAL A 13 23.25 -22.06 -87.99
C VAL A 13 23.74 -23.50 -87.73
N LEU A 14 23.96 -24.28 -88.75
CA LEU A 14 24.47 -25.64 -88.58
C LEU A 14 25.84 -25.64 -87.90
N SER A 15 26.78 -24.73 -88.29
CA SER A 15 28.08 -24.62 -87.62
C SER A 15 28.01 -24.25 -86.16
N VAL A 16 27.09 -23.34 -85.78
CA VAL A 16 26.84 -22.99 -84.39
C VAL A 16 26.25 -24.18 -83.61
N PHE A 17 25.33 -24.90 -84.24
CA PHE A 17 24.78 -26.14 -83.67
C PHE A 17 25.86 -27.20 -83.51
N LEU A 18 26.69 -27.43 -84.53
CA LEU A 18 27.76 -28.40 -84.42
C LEU A 18 28.82 -28.02 -83.41
N ALA A 19 29.18 -26.72 -83.34
CA ALA A 19 30.10 -26.21 -82.32
C ALA A 19 29.52 -26.38 -80.90
N PHE A 20 28.20 -26.15 -80.76
CA PHE A 20 27.50 -26.38 -79.45
C PHE A 20 27.51 -27.87 -79.08
N PHE A 21 27.26 -28.79 -80.04
CA PHE A 21 27.30 -30.23 -79.76
C PHE A 21 28.73 -30.73 -79.49
N VAL A 22 29.71 -30.20 -80.19
CA VAL A 22 31.14 -30.53 -79.93
C VAL A 22 31.53 -29.99 -78.56
N TRP A 23 31.13 -28.75 -78.23
CA TRP A 23 31.35 -28.17 -76.88
C TRP A 23 30.68 -29.01 -75.80
N LEU A 24 29.43 -29.39 -75.99
CA LEU A 24 28.67 -30.24 -75.09
C LEU A 24 29.31 -31.66 -74.99
N ALA A 25 29.77 -32.25 -76.07
CA ALA A 25 30.45 -33.51 -76.02
C ALA A 25 31.82 -33.43 -75.31
N VAL A 26 32.59 -32.35 -75.55
CA VAL A 26 33.88 -32.13 -74.87
C VAL A 26 33.64 -31.88 -73.36
N MET A 27 32.62 -31.07 -72.96
CA MET A 27 32.29 -30.87 -71.62
C MET A 27 31.83 -32.14 -70.91
N ASN A 28 31.08 -33.00 -71.61
CA ASN A 28 30.62 -34.27 -71.04
C ASN A 28 31.75 -35.33 -70.94
N ILE A 29 32.68 -35.41 -71.90
CA ILE A 29 33.83 -36.31 -71.87
C ILE A 29 34.91 -35.82 -70.89
N ALA A 30 35.17 -34.49 -70.83
CA ALA A 30 36.18 -33.92 -69.93
C ALA A 30 35.75 -33.92 -68.46
N ASN A 31 34.41 -33.72 -68.22
CA ASN A 31 33.78 -33.68 -66.88
C ASN A 31 34.76 -33.26 -65.77
N PRO A 32 35.28 -32.00 -65.84
CA PRO A 32 36.35 -31.57 -64.92
C PRO A 32 35.88 -31.59 -63.45
N LYS A 33 36.81 -31.94 -62.60
CA LYS A 33 36.56 -31.89 -61.13
C LYS A 33 36.68 -30.47 -60.64
N VAL A 34 35.66 -30.03 -59.84
CA VAL A 34 35.59 -28.70 -59.24
C VAL A 34 35.58 -28.84 -57.72
N THR A 35 36.19 -27.89 -57.07
CA THR A 35 36.06 -27.78 -55.57
C THR A 35 34.82 -27.01 -55.27
N ARG A 36 33.98 -27.55 -54.35
CA ARG A 36 32.78 -26.95 -53.86
C ARG A 36 32.81 -26.94 -52.32
N SER A 37 31.96 -26.12 -51.70
CA SER A 37 31.76 -26.14 -50.27
C SER A 37 30.29 -26.14 -49.92
N GLN A 38 29.97 -26.72 -48.79
CA GLN A 38 28.65 -26.69 -48.14
C GLN A 38 28.83 -26.33 -46.67
N GLU A 39 27.91 -25.49 -46.14
CA GLU A 39 27.82 -25.26 -44.74
C GLU A 39 27.04 -26.42 -44.11
N VAL A 40 27.66 -27.10 -43.15
CA VAL A 40 27.11 -28.28 -42.49
C VAL A 40 27.01 -28.00 -41.00
N PRO A 41 25.86 -28.27 -40.36
CA PRO A 41 25.73 -28.14 -38.92
C PRO A 41 26.78 -28.98 -38.18
N LEU A 42 27.35 -28.39 -37.11
CA LEU A 42 28.32 -29.06 -36.27
C LEU A 42 27.60 -29.77 -35.12
N GLU A 43 27.67 -31.10 -35.11
CA GLU A 43 27.14 -31.87 -33.98
C GLU A 43 28.21 -32.01 -32.89
N ILE A 44 27.80 -31.92 -31.65
CA ILE A 44 28.67 -32.14 -30.50
C ILE A 44 28.28 -33.46 -29.86
N LEU A 45 29.27 -34.33 -29.64
CA LEU A 45 29.09 -35.66 -29.09
C LEU A 45 29.78 -35.78 -27.73
N ASN A 46 29.22 -36.68 -26.86
CA ASN A 46 29.79 -37.04 -25.57
C ASN A 46 29.90 -35.88 -24.56
N GLU A 47 28.94 -34.92 -24.61
CA GLU A 47 28.86 -33.79 -23.64
C GLU A 47 28.85 -34.26 -22.19
N SER A 48 28.19 -35.39 -21.90
CA SER A 48 28.10 -35.99 -20.58
C SER A 48 29.44 -36.35 -19.92
N ILE A 49 30.53 -36.46 -20.71
CA ILE A 49 31.89 -36.72 -20.19
C ILE A 49 32.39 -35.52 -19.39
N LEU A 50 32.16 -34.29 -19.89
CA LEU A 50 32.55 -33.06 -19.17
C LEU A 50 31.62 -32.82 -18.00
N GLU A 51 30.32 -33.01 -18.16
CA GLU A 51 29.34 -32.87 -17.07
C GLU A 51 29.64 -33.83 -15.90
N SER A 52 29.97 -35.10 -16.21
CA SER A 52 30.31 -36.10 -15.20
C SER A 52 31.61 -35.78 -14.45
N SER A 53 32.51 -35.02 -15.07
CA SER A 53 33.73 -34.49 -14.43
C SER A 53 33.51 -33.11 -13.74
N GLY A 54 32.28 -32.66 -13.66
CA GLY A 54 31.95 -31.37 -13.03
C GLY A 54 32.38 -30.15 -13.84
N LYS A 55 32.52 -30.31 -15.15
CA LYS A 55 32.93 -29.25 -16.10
C LYS A 55 31.83 -28.94 -17.10
N THR A 56 31.80 -27.74 -17.56
CA THR A 56 31.02 -27.27 -18.71
C THR A 56 31.98 -26.76 -19.80
N TYR A 57 31.46 -26.50 -20.99
CA TYR A 57 32.28 -26.02 -22.09
C TYR A 57 31.55 -24.91 -22.86
N GLU A 58 32.34 -24.10 -23.56
CA GLU A 58 31.88 -23.10 -24.51
C GLU A 58 32.68 -23.21 -25.79
N VAL A 59 32.00 -23.21 -26.97
CA VAL A 59 32.67 -23.24 -28.26
C VAL A 59 33.17 -21.85 -28.61
N ILE A 60 34.49 -21.68 -28.73
CA ILE A 60 35.06 -20.35 -29.00
C ILE A 60 34.64 -19.90 -30.39
N GLY A 61 33.95 -18.74 -30.47
CA GLY A 61 33.53 -18.08 -31.70
C GLY A 61 32.12 -18.43 -32.18
N ASP A 62 31.24 -18.95 -31.29
CA ASP A 62 29.81 -19.23 -31.55
C ASP A 62 29.54 -19.95 -32.88
N ARG A 63 30.28 -21.02 -33.12
CA ARG A 63 30.20 -21.75 -34.40
C ARG A 63 29.32 -22.97 -34.26
N ASP A 64 28.15 -22.89 -34.84
CA ASP A 64 27.18 -23.98 -35.00
C ASP A 64 27.28 -24.71 -36.33
N THR A 65 28.14 -24.21 -37.27
CA THR A 65 28.36 -24.78 -38.60
C THR A 65 29.83 -24.82 -38.95
N VAL A 66 30.17 -25.71 -39.87
CA VAL A 66 31.50 -25.79 -40.52
C VAL A 66 31.37 -25.88 -42.03
N SER A 67 32.31 -25.25 -42.75
CA SER A 67 32.36 -25.36 -44.20
C SER A 67 33.05 -26.66 -44.59
N VAL A 68 32.34 -27.56 -45.24
CA VAL A 68 32.88 -28.81 -45.80
C VAL A 68 33.26 -28.59 -47.25
N TYR A 69 34.56 -28.69 -47.56
CA TYR A 69 35.12 -28.58 -48.90
C TYR A 69 35.32 -29.96 -49.49
N TYR A 70 34.90 -30.16 -50.74
CA TYR A 70 35.00 -31.42 -51.43
C TYR A 70 35.29 -31.21 -52.93
N LYS A 71 35.94 -32.20 -53.56
CA LYS A 71 36.09 -32.23 -55.00
C LYS A 71 35.08 -33.20 -55.62
N VAL A 72 34.41 -32.73 -56.65
CA VAL A 72 33.35 -33.47 -57.33
C VAL A 72 33.41 -33.16 -58.83
N THR A 73 32.94 -34.07 -59.68
CA THR A 73 32.80 -33.79 -61.11
C THR A 73 31.72 -32.71 -61.34
N THR A 74 31.88 -31.91 -62.36
CA THR A 74 30.95 -30.81 -62.68
C THR A 74 29.53 -31.33 -62.89
N SER A 75 29.33 -32.49 -63.47
CA SER A 75 28.00 -33.09 -63.68
C SER A 75 27.32 -33.54 -62.40
N ASP A 76 28.07 -33.95 -61.38
CA ASP A 76 27.53 -34.41 -60.10
C ASP A 76 27.40 -33.30 -59.05
N SER A 77 28.04 -32.15 -59.31
CA SER A 77 28.15 -31.08 -58.34
C SER A 77 26.78 -30.52 -57.85
N ALA A 78 25.76 -30.54 -58.72
CA ALA A 78 24.41 -30.08 -58.40
C ALA A 78 23.63 -31.07 -57.51
N ASN A 79 24.08 -32.31 -57.44
CA ASN A 79 23.40 -33.36 -56.63
C ASN A 79 23.93 -33.50 -55.23
N ILE A 80 25.03 -32.80 -54.89
CA ILE A 80 25.61 -32.83 -53.51
C ILE A 80 24.99 -31.74 -52.62
N LYS A 81 24.43 -32.16 -51.53
CA LYS A 81 23.74 -31.30 -50.54
C LYS A 81 24.45 -31.35 -49.21
N ALA A 82 24.19 -30.35 -48.36
CA ALA A 82 24.69 -30.31 -46.97
C ALA A 82 24.29 -31.57 -46.20
N SER A 83 23.09 -32.11 -46.44
CA SER A 83 22.58 -33.34 -45.81
C SER A 83 23.35 -34.63 -46.15
N ASP A 84 24.23 -34.58 -47.19
CA ASP A 84 25.09 -35.72 -47.54
C ASP A 84 26.30 -35.83 -46.59
N PHE A 85 26.57 -34.81 -45.82
CA PHE A 85 27.66 -34.74 -44.85
C PHE A 85 27.13 -34.70 -43.42
N ARG A 86 27.93 -35.23 -42.53
CA ARG A 86 27.82 -35.07 -41.09
C ARG A 86 29.15 -34.56 -40.59
N ALA A 87 29.12 -33.43 -39.95
CA ALA A 87 30.27 -32.86 -39.24
C ALA A 87 30.04 -32.92 -37.76
N TYR A 88 30.99 -33.42 -37.00
CA TYR A 88 30.88 -33.50 -35.56
C TYR A 88 32.22 -33.35 -34.86
N ILE A 89 32.16 -32.90 -33.63
CA ILE A 89 33.27 -32.98 -32.67
C ILE A 89 32.89 -33.93 -31.56
N ASP A 90 33.89 -34.62 -31.03
CA ASP A 90 33.72 -35.52 -29.90
C ASP A 90 34.48 -34.99 -28.72
N LEU A 91 33.77 -34.65 -27.64
CA LEU A 91 34.38 -34.05 -26.45
C LEU A 91 35.30 -35.04 -25.70
N ALA A 92 35.24 -36.33 -26.03
CA ALA A 92 36.23 -37.29 -25.55
C ALA A 92 37.63 -37.07 -26.16
N ASP A 93 37.71 -36.40 -27.30
CA ASP A 93 38.97 -36.13 -28.04
C ASP A 93 39.54 -34.72 -27.73
N VAL A 94 39.06 -34.05 -26.71
CA VAL A 94 39.56 -32.72 -26.29
C VAL A 94 41.02 -32.83 -25.90
N TYR A 95 41.85 -32.02 -26.55
CA TYR A 95 43.23 -31.83 -26.12
C TYR A 95 43.27 -30.76 -25.03
N GLU A 96 43.21 -31.19 -23.78
CA GLU A 96 43.07 -30.35 -22.62
C GLU A 96 43.97 -29.10 -22.54
N PRO A 97 45.28 -29.16 -22.90
CA PRO A 97 46.14 -27.97 -22.81
C PRO A 97 45.69 -26.79 -23.66
N THR A 98 44.93 -27.04 -24.75
CA THR A 98 44.53 -26.00 -25.71
C THR A 98 43.03 -25.90 -25.96
N GLY A 99 42.25 -26.84 -25.44
CA GLY A 99 40.80 -26.96 -25.71
C GLY A 99 40.52 -27.34 -27.19
N ALA A 100 41.52 -27.87 -27.92
CA ALA A 100 41.38 -28.19 -29.36
C ALA A 100 40.68 -29.54 -29.53
N VAL A 101 39.63 -29.56 -30.38
CA VAL A 101 38.87 -30.74 -30.73
C VAL A 101 38.86 -30.87 -32.23
N PRO A 102 39.29 -32.02 -32.81
CA PRO A 102 39.27 -32.22 -34.25
C PRO A 102 37.84 -32.37 -34.77
N VAL A 103 37.56 -31.70 -35.89
CA VAL A 103 36.30 -31.89 -36.62
C VAL A 103 36.36 -33.18 -37.41
N LYS A 104 35.49 -34.12 -37.07
CA LYS A 104 35.32 -35.38 -37.82
C LYS A 104 34.21 -35.21 -38.83
N LEU A 105 34.46 -35.76 -40.03
CA LEU A 105 33.51 -35.74 -41.16
C LEU A 105 33.11 -37.17 -41.52
N GLU A 106 31.82 -37.35 -41.68
CA GLU A 106 31.22 -38.55 -42.22
C GLU A 106 30.42 -38.22 -43.50
N VAL A 107 30.63 -38.96 -44.55
CA VAL A 107 29.87 -38.82 -45.81
C VAL A 107 28.73 -39.84 -45.77
N LYS A 108 27.49 -39.37 -45.55
CA LYS A 108 26.29 -40.22 -45.48
C LYS A 108 25.84 -40.73 -46.83
N ASN A 109 25.94 -39.87 -47.90
CA ASN A 109 25.48 -40.21 -49.25
C ASN A 109 26.50 -39.74 -50.29
N ASN A 110 26.43 -40.30 -51.48
CA ASN A 110 27.27 -39.91 -52.65
C ASN A 110 28.78 -40.02 -52.38
N SER A 111 29.25 -40.84 -51.44
CA SER A 111 30.68 -40.99 -51.12
C SER A 111 31.54 -41.42 -52.31
N ASN A 112 30.99 -42.22 -53.24
CA ASN A 112 31.64 -42.67 -54.46
C ASN A 112 31.85 -41.57 -55.52
N LYS A 113 31.23 -40.44 -55.40
CA LYS A 113 31.31 -39.28 -56.32
C LYS A 113 32.25 -38.19 -55.80
N LEU A 114 32.68 -38.30 -54.54
CA LEU A 114 33.45 -37.28 -53.83
C LEU A 114 34.92 -37.68 -53.75
N GLU A 115 35.79 -36.74 -54.03
CA GLU A 115 37.21 -36.83 -53.74
C GLU A 115 37.60 -35.76 -52.71
N SER A 116 38.48 -36.12 -51.79
CA SER A 116 39.07 -35.20 -50.81
C SER A 116 38.02 -34.31 -50.09
N VAL A 117 37.39 -34.86 -49.06
CA VAL A 117 36.45 -34.14 -48.21
C VAL A 117 37.23 -33.65 -47.00
N VAL A 118 37.18 -32.32 -46.78
CA VAL A 118 37.86 -31.67 -45.62
C VAL A 118 36.98 -30.58 -45.00
N SER A 119 37.06 -30.42 -43.71
CA SER A 119 36.37 -29.31 -42.99
C SER A 119 37.26 -28.09 -42.86
N LYS A 120 36.65 -26.92 -42.83
CA LYS A 120 37.30 -25.68 -42.42
C LYS A 120 36.38 -24.94 -41.44
N PRO A 121 36.82 -24.73 -40.22
CA PRO A 121 38.09 -25.19 -39.63
C PRO A 121 38.12 -26.71 -39.46
N SER A 122 39.33 -27.30 -39.45
CA SER A 122 39.55 -28.73 -39.16
C SER A 122 39.63 -29.03 -37.67
N VAL A 123 39.72 -27.99 -36.86
CA VAL A 123 39.78 -28.05 -35.38
C VAL A 123 38.90 -26.94 -34.84
N ILE A 124 38.06 -27.27 -33.90
CA ILE A 124 37.30 -26.34 -33.10
C ILE A 124 38.01 -26.20 -31.75
N ARG A 125 37.97 -25.02 -31.18
CA ARG A 125 38.44 -24.81 -29.79
C ARG A 125 37.25 -24.64 -28.90
N ILE A 126 37.32 -25.31 -27.77
CA ILE A 126 36.40 -25.12 -26.63
C ILE A 126 37.18 -24.57 -25.45
N GLU A 127 36.51 -23.79 -24.65
CA GLU A 127 36.96 -23.38 -23.33
C GLU A 127 36.15 -24.19 -22.29
N THR A 128 36.84 -24.79 -21.34
CA THR A 128 36.19 -25.59 -20.31
C THR A 128 36.30 -24.84 -18.98
N GLU A 129 35.20 -24.78 -18.26
CA GLU A 129 35.13 -24.23 -16.89
C GLU A 129 34.54 -25.24 -15.94
N ASP A 130 34.86 -25.07 -14.64
CA ASP A 130 34.21 -25.85 -13.58
C ASP A 130 32.73 -25.50 -13.50
N LEU A 131 31.90 -26.52 -13.35
CA LEU A 131 30.48 -26.36 -13.13
C LEU A 131 30.23 -26.04 -11.64
N GLN A 132 29.67 -24.86 -11.36
CA GLN A 132 29.28 -24.47 -10.04
C GLN A 132 27.76 -24.63 -9.87
N ARG A 133 27.36 -25.24 -8.76
CA ARG A 133 25.96 -25.29 -8.31
C ARG A 133 25.84 -24.57 -7.00
N LYS A 134 25.06 -23.48 -6.97
CA LYS A 134 24.89 -22.61 -5.81
C LYS A 134 23.43 -22.46 -5.44
N PRO A 135 23.04 -22.57 -4.14
CA PRO A 135 21.70 -22.24 -3.69
C PRO A 135 21.53 -20.74 -3.57
N PHE A 136 20.35 -20.23 -3.94
CA PHE A 136 19.93 -18.86 -3.75
C PHE A 136 18.56 -18.84 -3.13
N ASN A 137 18.40 -18.05 -2.06
CA ASN A 137 17.10 -17.69 -1.56
C ASN A 137 16.42 -16.77 -2.57
N LEU A 138 15.14 -17.00 -2.81
CA LEU A 138 14.38 -16.19 -3.77
C LEU A 138 13.97 -14.86 -3.15
N GLU A 139 14.29 -13.78 -3.83
CA GLU A 139 13.86 -12.43 -3.51
C GLU A 139 12.64 -12.04 -4.36
N THR A 140 11.78 -11.21 -3.80
CA THR A 140 10.64 -10.64 -4.53
C THR A 140 10.85 -9.15 -4.71
N LYS A 141 10.68 -8.67 -5.93
CA LYS A 141 10.68 -7.25 -6.26
C LYS A 141 9.35 -6.88 -6.87
N THR A 142 8.88 -5.68 -6.58
CA THR A 142 7.67 -5.14 -7.21
C THR A 142 8.05 -4.06 -8.21
N GLU A 143 7.33 -4.00 -9.32
CA GLU A 143 7.48 -2.98 -10.36
C GLU A 143 6.10 -2.39 -10.67
N GLY A 144 6.06 -1.07 -10.94
CA GLY A 144 4.81 -0.34 -11.18
C GLY A 144 4.25 0.29 -9.90
N VAL A 145 3.10 0.93 -10.05
CA VAL A 145 2.38 1.63 -8.96
C VAL A 145 0.99 1.02 -8.83
N PRO A 146 0.57 0.57 -7.65
CA PRO A 146 -0.79 0.10 -7.41
C PRO A 146 -1.83 1.21 -7.66
N GLU A 147 -3.10 0.84 -7.69
CA GLU A 147 -4.20 1.81 -7.71
C GLU A 147 -4.17 2.68 -6.43
N ASP A 148 -4.59 3.96 -6.57
CA ASP A 148 -4.63 4.91 -5.45
C ASP A 148 -5.36 4.33 -4.24
N GLY A 149 -4.75 4.46 -3.06
CA GLY A 149 -5.26 3.90 -1.81
C GLY A 149 -4.98 2.40 -1.63
N TYR A 150 -4.03 1.86 -2.40
CA TYR A 150 -3.56 0.48 -2.27
C TYR A 150 -2.03 0.40 -2.21
N ASN A 151 -1.51 -0.57 -1.47
CA ASN A 151 -0.09 -0.82 -1.30
C ASN A 151 0.23 -2.30 -1.43
N PRO A 152 1.39 -2.67 -2.00
CA PRO A 152 1.82 -4.06 -1.98
C PRO A 152 2.22 -4.45 -0.55
N GLY A 153 1.76 -5.62 -0.13
CA GLY A 153 2.18 -6.25 1.11
C GLY A 153 3.46 -7.06 0.92
N VAL A 154 3.69 -8.03 1.80
CA VAL A 154 4.84 -8.92 1.70
C VAL A 154 4.49 -10.11 0.84
N ALA A 155 5.23 -10.28 -0.27
CA ALA A 155 5.04 -11.42 -1.16
C ALA A 155 5.56 -12.71 -0.53
N THR A 156 4.86 -13.81 -0.77
CA THR A 156 5.30 -15.16 -0.46
C THR A 156 5.59 -15.92 -1.75
N VAL A 157 6.63 -16.72 -1.76
CA VAL A 157 7.06 -17.52 -2.93
C VAL A 157 7.21 -18.98 -2.57
N SER A 158 6.97 -19.83 -3.56
CA SER A 158 7.17 -21.28 -3.42
C SER A 158 7.84 -21.84 -4.67
N PRO A 159 9.03 -22.49 -4.51
CA PRO A 159 9.83 -22.67 -3.30
C PRO A 159 10.46 -21.37 -2.80
N THR A 160 11.02 -21.37 -1.59
CA THR A 160 11.72 -20.20 -1.02
C THR A 160 13.17 -20.08 -1.49
N TYR A 161 13.73 -21.13 -2.08
CA TYR A 161 15.08 -21.13 -2.64
C TYR A 161 15.17 -22.07 -3.86
N ILE A 162 16.13 -21.81 -4.72
CA ILE A 162 16.46 -22.64 -5.87
C ILE A 162 17.98 -22.84 -5.99
N TYR A 163 18.37 -23.87 -6.76
CA TYR A 163 19.76 -24.02 -7.17
C TYR A 163 19.96 -23.45 -8.58
N VAL A 164 21.05 -22.73 -8.75
CA VAL A 164 21.55 -22.26 -10.04
C VAL A 164 22.83 -23.02 -10.35
N SER A 165 22.88 -23.64 -11.51
CA SER A 165 24.04 -24.41 -11.97
C SER A 165 24.53 -23.85 -13.31
N GLY A 166 25.84 -23.70 -13.45
CA GLY A 166 26.46 -23.17 -14.67
C GLY A 166 27.97 -22.93 -14.49
N PRO A 167 28.64 -22.31 -15.46
CA PRO A 167 30.05 -21.96 -15.41
C PRO A 167 30.33 -21.09 -14.16
N VAL A 168 31.46 -21.32 -13.49
CA VAL A 168 31.88 -20.52 -12.31
C VAL A 168 31.91 -19.03 -12.62
N SER A 169 32.39 -18.65 -13.82
CA SER A 169 32.45 -17.26 -14.28
C SER A 169 31.07 -16.59 -14.38
N VAL A 170 30.04 -17.36 -14.71
CA VAL A 170 28.65 -16.87 -14.86
C VAL A 170 27.93 -16.86 -13.52
N VAL A 171 27.95 -18.02 -12.81
CA VAL A 171 27.29 -18.15 -11.50
C VAL A 171 27.89 -17.19 -10.46
N GLY A 172 29.22 -16.95 -10.56
CA GLY A 172 29.91 -16.00 -9.68
C GLY A 172 29.46 -14.54 -9.82
N ARG A 173 28.90 -14.15 -10.97
CA ARG A 173 28.36 -12.80 -11.20
C ARG A 173 26.97 -12.61 -10.59
N ILE A 174 26.26 -13.70 -10.32
CA ILE A 174 24.91 -13.65 -9.76
C ILE A 174 25.02 -13.38 -8.25
N SER A 175 24.47 -12.23 -7.84
CA SER A 175 24.40 -11.82 -6.42
C SER A 175 23.09 -12.27 -5.79
N SER A 176 21.96 -12.04 -6.46
CA SER A 176 20.63 -12.47 -6.00
C SER A 176 19.80 -13.04 -7.14
N VAL A 177 18.80 -13.84 -6.75
CA VAL A 177 17.87 -14.50 -7.66
C VAL A 177 16.45 -14.28 -7.12
N GLY A 178 15.50 -13.99 -8.01
CA GLY A 178 14.15 -13.72 -7.57
C GLY A 178 13.15 -13.61 -8.69
N ILE A 179 11.99 -13.05 -8.37
CA ILE A 179 10.93 -12.73 -9.33
C ILE A 179 10.59 -11.25 -9.26
N VAL A 180 10.09 -10.69 -10.35
CA VAL A 180 9.60 -9.31 -10.43
C VAL A 180 8.10 -9.34 -10.65
N ILE A 181 7.35 -8.82 -9.71
CA ILE A 181 5.89 -8.81 -9.71
C ILE A 181 5.43 -7.42 -10.19
N ASN A 182 4.71 -7.38 -11.30
CA ASN A 182 4.10 -6.14 -11.76
C ASN A 182 2.84 -5.85 -10.94
N VAL A 183 2.84 -4.70 -10.25
CA VAL A 183 1.74 -4.22 -9.39
C VAL A 183 1.00 -3.03 -10.00
N GLU A 184 1.26 -2.69 -11.27
CA GLU A 184 0.64 -1.54 -11.93
C GLU A 184 -0.89 -1.64 -11.91
N GLY A 185 -1.55 -0.63 -11.29
CA GLY A 185 -3.00 -0.59 -11.13
C GLY A 185 -3.61 -1.69 -10.26
N ALA A 186 -2.80 -2.40 -9.47
CA ALA A 186 -3.29 -3.50 -8.64
C ALA A 186 -4.16 -2.98 -7.47
N ASN A 187 -5.34 -3.57 -7.29
CA ASN A 187 -6.30 -3.26 -6.23
C ASN A 187 -6.84 -4.50 -5.49
N SER A 188 -6.29 -5.66 -5.80
CA SER A 188 -6.62 -6.96 -5.21
C SER A 188 -5.38 -7.84 -5.19
N ASP A 189 -5.38 -8.86 -4.34
CA ASP A 189 -4.29 -9.80 -4.19
C ASP A 189 -3.89 -10.40 -5.54
N LEU A 190 -2.58 -10.44 -5.77
CA LEU A 190 -1.97 -11.02 -6.95
C LEU A 190 -1.42 -12.40 -6.62
N SER A 191 -1.66 -13.35 -7.51
CA SER A 191 -1.07 -14.69 -7.41
C SER A 191 -0.85 -15.25 -8.81
N GLY A 192 0.16 -16.08 -8.94
CA GLY A 192 0.49 -16.67 -10.23
C GLY A 192 1.86 -17.30 -10.21
N THR A 193 2.39 -17.50 -11.40
CA THR A 193 3.71 -18.08 -11.62
C THR A 193 4.52 -17.12 -12.48
N LEU A 194 5.76 -16.84 -12.10
CA LEU A 194 6.66 -15.92 -12.81
C LEU A 194 8.01 -16.58 -13.04
N PRO A 195 8.69 -16.22 -14.15
CA PRO A 195 10.02 -16.70 -14.44
C PRO A 195 11.05 -16.13 -13.46
N VAL A 196 12.06 -16.95 -13.18
CA VAL A 196 13.20 -16.56 -12.37
C VAL A 196 14.03 -15.50 -13.10
N ARG A 197 14.46 -14.48 -12.35
CA ARG A 197 15.43 -13.49 -12.81
C ARG A 197 16.68 -13.50 -11.94
N CYS A 198 17.81 -13.18 -12.54
CA CYS A 198 19.10 -13.10 -11.88
C CYS A 198 19.60 -11.66 -11.86
N PHE A 199 20.18 -11.25 -10.74
CA PHE A 199 20.69 -9.90 -10.56
C PHE A 199 22.13 -9.88 -10.10
N ASP A 200 22.88 -8.86 -10.53
CA ASP A 200 24.23 -8.60 -10.06
C ASP A 200 24.25 -7.87 -8.69
N ALA A 201 25.46 -7.58 -8.19
CA ALA A 201 25.64 -6.85 -6.94
C ALA A 201 25.12 -5.40 -6.97
N ASN A 202 24.93 -4.83 -8.17
CA ASN A 202 24.37 -3.50 -8.37
C ASN A 202 22.87 -3.53 -8.67
N ASN A 203 22.25 -4.72 -8.53
CA ASN A 203 20.83 -4.93 -8.78
C ASN A 203 20.40 -4.82 -10.25
N ASN A 204 21.35 -4.92 -11.21
CA ASN A 204 21.03 -4.99 -12.63
C ASN A 204 20.56 -6.39 -13.00
N ASP A 205 19.57 -6.49 -13.86
CA ASP A 205 19.07 -7.76 -14.40
C ASP A 205 20.11 -8.35 -15.37
N LEU A 206 20.59 -9.55 -15.07
CA LEU A 206 21.52 -10.32 -15.86
C LEU A 206 20.85 -11.41 -16.69
N THR A 207 19.54 -11.63 -16.55
CA THR A 207 18.84 -12.80 -17.09
C THR A 207 19.10 -13.01 -18.58
N ASP A 208 18.96 -11.94 -19.36
CA ASP A 208 19.19 -12.00 -20.82
C ASP A 208 20.69 -12.19 -21.17
N GLN A 209 21.61 -11.70 -20.32
CA GLN A 209 23.05 -11.80 -20.57
C GLN A 209 23.60 -13.18 -20.25
N ILE A 210 23.03 -13.87 -19.28
CA ILE A 210 23.44 -15.24 -18.92
C ILE A 210 22.79 -16.27 -19.82
N GLY A 211 21.60 -15.97 -20.41
CA GLY A 211 20.90 -16.83 -21.35
C GLY A 211 20.82 -18.29 -20.88
N ASP A 212 21.04 -19.22 -21.83
CA ASP A 212 21.01 -20.67 -21.57
C ASP A 212 22.27 -21.20 -20.88
N ARG A 213 23.22 -20.33 -20.51
CA ARG A 213 24.50 -20.74 -19.87
C ARG A 213 24.31 -21.21 -18.42
N VAL A 214 23.14 -20.97 -17.82
CA VAL A 214 22.79 -21.46 -16.48
C VAL A 214 21.51 -22.28 -16.53
N THR A 215 21.44 -23.25 -15.64
CA THR A 215 20.24 -24.05 -15.42
C THR A 215 19.71 -23.80 -14.01
N PHE A 216 18.40 -23.66 -13.91
CA PHE A 216 17.69 -23.48 -12.64
C PHE A 216 17.05 -24.81 -12.23
N SER A 217 17.11 -25.14 -10.95
CA SER A 217 16.37 -26.30 -10.44
C SER A 217 14.86 -26.13 -10.60
N ARG A 218 14.39 -24.88 -10.70
CA ARG A 218 13.04 -24.48 -11.07
C ARG A 218 13.11 -23.11 -11.76
N SER A 219 12.59 -23.03 -12.98
CA SER A 219 12.64 -21.82 -13.80
C SER A 219 11.44 -20.89 -13.60
N GLU A 220 10.37 -21.41 -13.03
CA GLU A 220 9.13 -20.67 -12.75
C GLU A 220 8.78 -20.82 -11.27
N ILE A 221 8.40 -19.72 -10.65
CA ILE A 221 8.15 -19.63 -9.21
C ILE A 221 6.72 -19.17 -8.98
N ASP A 222 6.00 -19.93 -8.15
CA ASP A 222 4.67 -19.56 -7.70
C ASP A 222 4.77 -18.46 -6.64
N TYR A 223 3.91 -17.46 -6.73
CA TYR A 223 3.88 -16.36 -5.79
C TYR A 223 2.46 -16.00 -5.35
N THR A 224 2.35 -15.40 -4.20
CA THR A 224 1.16 -14.69 -3.71
C THR A 224 1.61 -13.38 -3.08
N LEU A 225 1.04 -12.28 -3.55
CA LEU A 225 1.28 -10.92 -3.05
C LEU A 225 -0.06 -10.33 -2.60
N PRO A 226 -0.28 -10.15 -1.30
CA PRO A 226 -1.47 -9.44 -0.82
C PRO A 226 -1.36 -7.96 -1.18
N ILE A 227 -2.48 -7.37 -1.60
CA ILE A 227 -2.60 -5.94 -1.86
C ILE A 227 -3.37 -5.30 -0.71
N LEU A 228 -2.66 -4.52 0.09
CA LEU A 228 -3.18 -3.84 1.26
C LEU A 228 -3.97 -2.61 0.83
N LYS A 229 -5.12 -2.39 1.47
CA LYS A 229 -5.92 -1.18 1.26
C LYS A 229 -5.59 -0.14 2.31
N GLU A 230 -5.63 1.14 1.93
CA GLU A 230 -5.53 2.26 2.86
C GLU A 230 -6.89 2.64 3.44
N LYS A 231 -6.89 3.11 4.69
CA LYS A 231 -8.07 3.60 5.40
C LYS A 231 -7.66 4.63 6.44
N ASN A 232 -8.46 5.69 6.57
CA ASN A 232 -8.33 6.62 7.67
C ASN A 232 -9.07 6.09 8.90
N LEU A 233 -8.37 5.95 10.02
CA LEU A 233 -8.93 5.61 11.31
C LEU A 233 -8.92 6.84 12.23
N ASN A 234 -10.07 7.13 12.84
CA ASN A 234 -10.16 8.19 13.84
C ASN A 234 -9.38 7.80 15.09
N LEU A 235 -8.72 8.81 15.68
CA LEU A 235 -8.07 8.67 16.98
C LEU A 235 -9.08 9.00 18.08
N THR A 236 -9.17 8.13 19.06
CA THR A 236 -9.98 8.32 20.27
C THR A 236 -9.08 8.30 21.49
N PHE A 237 -9.37 9.16 22.44
CA PHE A 237 -8.53 9.38 23.63
C PHE A 237 -9.35 9.15 24.88
N GLU A 238 -8.85 8.30 25.75
CA GLU A 238 -9.44 8.06 27.07
C GLU A 238 -8.51 8.65 28.13
N THR A 239 -9.07 9.34 29.11
CA THR A 239 -8.32 9.92 30.22
C THR A 239 -8.60 9.20 31.55
N GLU A 240 -7.67 9.27 32.47
CA GLU A 240 -7.88 8.83 33.85
C GLU A 240 -7.33 9.85 34.83
N GLY A 241 -7.78 9.71 36.10
CA GLY A 241 -7.38 10.59 37.19
C GLY A 241 -8.31 11.80 37.35
N THR A 242 -8.00 12.63 38.33
CA THR A 242 -8.71 13.85 38.63
C THR A 242 -7.72 15.01 38.69
N VAL A 243 -8.10 16.15 38.12
CA VAL A 243 -7.28 17.37 38.21
C VAL A 243 -7.19 17.87 39.65
N ALA A 244 -6.18 18.67 39.93
CA ALA A 244 -6.01 19.28 41.24
C ALA A 244 -7.19 20.19 41.62
N ASP A 245 -7.42 20.34 42.92
CA ASP A 245 -8.44 21.24 43.46
C ASP A 245 -8.22 22.67 42.92
N GLY A 246 -9.27 23.28 42.43
CA GLY A 246 -9.18 24.61 41.81
C GLY A 246 -8.86 24.62 40.33
N TYR A 247 -8.86 23.45 39.69
CA TYR A 247 -8.64 23.29 38.23
C TYR A 247 -9.78 22.48 37.62
N ARG A 248 -9.91 22.60 36.31
CA ARG A 248 -10.91 21.85 35.51
C ARG A 248 -10.28 21.31 34.26
N PHE A 249 -10.57 20.06 33.94
CA PHE A 249 -10.29 19.46 32.65
C PHE A 249 -11.27 20.04 31.63
N THR A 250 -10.74 20.64 30.55
CA THR A 250 -11.53 21.28 29.49
C THR A 250 -11.54 20.52 28.19
N GLY A 251 -10.63 19.58 28.00
CA GLY A 251 -10.60 18.76 26.79
C GLY A 251 -9.24 18.18 26.44
N ILE A 252 -9.19 17.57 25.30
CA ILE A 252 -7.96 17.03 24.69
C ILE A 252 -7.75 17.70 23.36
N GLU A 253 -6.53 18.18 23.14
CA GLU A 253 -6.05 18.61 21.84
C GLU A 253 -5.03 17.61 21.32
N SER A 254 -5.16 17.18 20.08
CA SER A 254 -4.21 16.29 19.43
C SER A 254 -3.65 16.93 18.17
N SER A 255 -2.38 16.65 17.88
CA SER A 255 -1.74 17.10 16.64
C SER A 255 -2.39 16.50 15.40
N ARG A 256 -3.12 15.37 15.55
CA ARG A 256 -3.90 14.70 14.49
C ARG A 256 -5.16 14.10 15.07
N ASN A 257 -6.26 14.14 14.31
CA ASN A 257 -7.54 13.53 14.72
C ASN A 257 -7.79 12.17 14.06
N TYR A 258 -7.02 11.85 13.05
CA TYR A 258 -7.04 10.57 12.35
C TYR A 258 -5.63 10.17 11.94
N VAL A 259 -5.47 8.91 11.65
CA VAL A 259 -4.24 8.33 11.10
C VAL A 259 -4.58 7.47 9.89
N GLU A 260 -3.74 7.58 8.86
CA GLU A 260 -3.84 6.74 7.67
C GLU A 260 -3.13 5.42 7.91
N VAL A 261 -3.85 4.34 7.69
CA VAL A 261 -3.39 2.97 7.91
C VAL A 261 -3.60 2.12 6.67
N LYS A 262 -2.81 1.06 6.56
CA LYS A 262 -2.94 0.04 5.52
C LYS A 262 -3.09 -1.35 6.14
N GLY A 263 -3.79 -2.23 5.46
CA GLY A 263 -4.02 -3.58 5.91
C GLY A 263 -4.88 -4.38 4.94
N LEU A 264 -5.07 -5.65 5.23
CA LEU A 264 -6.00 -6.48 4.49
C LEU A 264 -7.43 -5.93 4.63
N LYS A 265 -8.26 -6.08 3.58
CA LYS A 265 -9.65 -5.61 3.61
C LYS A 265 -10.44 -6.19 4.80
N SER A 266 -10.17 -7.44 5.18
CA SER A 266 -10.77 -8.12 6.34
C SER A 266 -10.41 -7.46 7.67
N ASP A 267 -9.17 -7.02 7.82
CA ASP A 267 -8.66 -6.44 9.07
C ASP A 267 -9.12 -5.00 9.20
N LEU A 268 -9.05 -4.23 8.10
CA LEU A 268 -9.60 -2.88 8.04
C LEU A 268 -11.11 -2.81 8.23
N ALA A 269 -11.86 -3.87 7.86
CA ALA A 269 -13.30 -3.92 8.13
C ALA A 269 -13.62 -3.99 9.63
N ARG A 270 -12.72 -4.56 10.43
CA ARG A 270 -12.83 -4.67 11.89
C ARG A 270 -12.24 -3.45 12.62
N ALA A 271 -11.34 -2.74 11.97
CA ALA A 271 -10.69 -1.56 12.51
C ALA A 271 -11.56 -0.31 12.28
N ASN A 272 -12.15 0.24 13.35
CA ASN A 272 -13.00 1.44 13.27
C ASN A 272 -12.30 2.71 13.77
N SER A 273 -11.46 2.58 14.79
CA SER A 273 -10.69 3.65 15.41
C SER A 273 -9.42 3.11 16.04
N VAL A 274 -8.49 4.00 16.34
CA VAL A 274 -7.33 3.73 17.18
C VAL A 274 -7.59 4.42 18.52
N THR A 275 -7.67 3.65 19.60
CA THR A 275 -7.94 4.17 20.92
C THR A 275 -6.64 4.25 21.72
N VAL A 276 -6.29 5.46 22.13
CA VAL A 276 -5.22 5.69 23.09
C VAL A 276 -5.79 5.45 24.48
N PRO A 277 -5.28 4.47 25.23
CA PRO A 277 -5.85 4.07 26.51
C PRO A 277 -5.60 5.15 27.58
N LYS A 278 -6.47 5.17 28.57
CA LYS A 278 -6.45 6.12 29.69
C LYS A 278 -5.13 6.14 30.48
N SER A 279 -4.40 5.03 30.51
CA SER A 279 -3.09 4.94 31.19
C SER A 279 -2.03 5.87 30.62
N GLU A 280 -2.13 6.23 29.33
CA GLU A 280 -1.23 7.19 28.68
C GLU A 280 -1.61 8.65 28.99
N LEU A 281 -2.88 8.90 29.28
CA LEU A 281 -3.43 10.24 29.46
C LEU A 281 -3.94 10.43 30.90
N ASN A 282 -3.05 10.25 31.85
CA ASN A 282 -3.33 10.43 33.25
C ASN A 282 -3.22 11.93 33.63
N MET A 283 -4.34 12.51 34.12
CA MET A 283 -4.43 13.90 34.53
C MET A 283 -4.43 14.08 36.08
N ASP A 284 -4.10 13.02 36.82
CA ASP A 284 -4.16 13.07 38.28
C ASP A 284 -3.26 14.17 38.87
N GLY A 285 -3.89 15.04 39.69
CA GLY A 285 -3.24 16.17 40.31
C GLY A 285 -2.75 17.27 39.35
N ALA A 286 -3.22 17.30 38.11
CA ALA A 286 -2.78 18.27 37.11
C ALA A 286 -3.23 19.70 37.50
N THR A 287 -2.30 20.67 37.40
CA THR A 287 -2.48 22.10 37.67
C THR A 287 -2.30 22.98 36.43
N GLY A 288 -2.35 22.39 35.25
CA GLY A 288 -2.20 23.05 33.96
C GLY A 288 -2.10 22.01 32.85
N ASP A 289 -1.94 22.49 31.62
CA ASP A 289 -1.84 21.66 30.44
C ASP A 289 -0.71 20.63 30.56
N LYS A 290 -0.98 19.39 30.13
CA LYS A 290 -0.01 18.29 30.13
C LYS A 290 0.15 17.76 28.72
N GLU A 291 1.35 17.90 28.17
CA GLU A 291 1.71 17.38 26.86
C GLU A 291 2.28 15.95 26.99
N VAL A 292 1.77 15.03 26.17
CA VAL A 292 2.21 13.63 26.10
C VAL A 292 2.46 13.28 24.64
N THR A 293 3.59 12.63 24.37
CA THR A 293 3.89 12.06 23.04
C THR A 293 3.51 10.59 23.04
N ILE A 294 2.68 10.19 22.09
CA ILE A 294 2.14 8.83 21.96
C ILE A 294 2.70 8.16 20.72
N ASP A 295 3.20 6.94 20.88
CA ASP A 295 3.57 6.05 19.77
C ASP A 295 2.35 5.23 19.36
N LEU A 296 1.77 5.55 18.21
CA LEU A 296 0.55 4.93 17.68
C LEU A 296 0.73 3.45 17.33
N ASN A 297 1.95 2.99 17.01
CA ASN A 297 2.19 1.59 16.64
C ASN A 297 1.77 0.61 17.75
N LYS A 298 1.77 1.06 19.01
CA LYS A 298 1.38 0.24 20.17
C LYS A 298 -0.13 -0.03 20.25
N TYR A 299 -0.92 0.80 19.55
CA TYR A 299 -2.39 0.83 19.69
C TYR A 299 -3.11 0.52 18.39
N LEU A 300 -2.36 0.22 17.32
CA LEU A 300 -2.95 -0.22 16.07
C LEU A 300 -3.65 -1.57 16.23
N PRO A 301 -4.80 -1.77 15.61
CA PRO A 301 -5.44 -3.08 15.54
C PRO A 301 -4.54 -4.14 14.88
N GLU A 302 -4.72 -5.40 15.25
CA GLU A 302 -3.97 -6.52 14.66
C GLU A 302 -4.17 -6.58 13.14
N GLY A 303 -3.08 -6.77 12.39
CA GLY A 303 -3.08 -6.83 10.93
C GLY A 303 -3.18 -5.45 10.25
N VAL A 304 -3.06 -4.36 11.00
CA VAL A 304 -3.10 -2.98 10.51
C VAL A 304 -1.77 -2.30 10.79
N GLU A 305 -1.23 -1.61 9.79
CA GLU A 305 0.02 -0.88 9.85
C GLU A 305 -0.20 0.59 9.45
N LEU A 306 0.66 1.48 9.91
CA LEU A 306 0.66 2.87 9.41
C LEU A 306 0.98 2.89 7.91
N ALA A 307 0.24 3.68 7.15
CA ALA A 307 0.55 3.91 5.73
C ALA A 307 1.90 4.65 5.60
N ASP A 308 2.10 5.68 6.43
CA ASP A 308 3.38 6.38 6.57
C ASP A 308 4.03 6.03 7.93
N PRO A 309 5.14 5.31 7.97
CA PRO A 309 5.85 5.00 9.21
C PRO A 309 6.30 6.23 10.01
N ALA A 310 6.48 7.39 9.35
CA ALA A 310 6.84 8.64 10.03
C ALA A 310 5.67 9.27 10.82
N ALA A 311 4.45 8.78 10.61
CA ALA A 311 3.26 9.23 11.33
C ALA A 311 3.04 8.52 12.69
N ASN A 312 4.03 7.76 13.16
CA ASN A 312 3.92 6.94 14.38
C ASN A 312 3.80 7.77 15.67
N GLU A 313 4.34 8.98 15.71
CA GLU A 313 4.32 9.83 16.90
C GLU A 313 3.29 10.95 16.77
N ILE A 314 2.43 11.07 17.77
CA ILE A 314 1.49 12.18 17.92
C ILE A 314 1.68 12.89 19.26
N LYS A 315 1.47 14.19 19.24
CA LYS A 315 1.41 15.01 20.47
C LYS A 315 -0.03 15.18 20.89
N VAL A 316 -0.30 14.87 22.14
CA VAL A 316 -1.61 15.02 22.78
C VAL A 316 -1.46 15.94 23.96
N VAL A 317 -2.29 16.96 24.05
CA VAL A 317 -2.32 17.92 25.15
C VAL A 317 -3.62 17.74 25.92
N ILE A 318 -3.51 17.36 27.20
CA ILE A 318 -4.61 17.36 28.14
C ILE A 318 -4.76 18.81 28.60
N LYS A 319 -5.88 19.45 28.27
CA LYS A 319 -6.16 20.83 28.62
C LYS A 319 -6.71 20.90 30.02
N VAL A 320 -6.04 21.66 30.90
CA VAL A 320 -6.43 21.85 32.29
C VAL A 320 -6.30 23.32 32.64
N GLU A 321 -7.42 23.94 32.96
CA GLU A 321 -7.52 25.37 33.27
C GLU A 321 -7.81 25.63 34.71
N ALA A 322 -7.25 26.72 35.24
CA ALA A 322 -7.53 27.17 36.60
C ALA A 322 -8.94 27.75 36.72
N LEU A 323 -9.63 27.41 37.77
CA LEU A 323 -10.92 28.04 38.13
C LEU A 323 -10.68 29.36 38.84
N GLU A 324 -11.37 30.40 38.40
CA GLU A 324 -11.38 31.71 39.03
C GLU A 324 -12.60 31.84 39.96
N SER A 325 -12.51 32.72 40.95
CA SER A 325 -13.65 33.07 41.81
C SER A 325 -14.09 34.49 41.49
N ARG A 326 -15.40 34.68 41.33
CA ARG A 326 -16.01 35.99 41.05
C ARG A 326 -17.20 36.22 42.00
N THR A 327 -17.32 37.48 42.49
CA THR A 327 -18.44 37.88 43.34
C THR A 327 -19.54 38.51 42.48
N TYR A 328 -20.74 38.01 42.63
CA TYR A 328 -21.94 38.57 42.03
C TYR A 328 -22.86 39.15 43.08
N GLU A 329 -23.29 40.41 42.89
CA GLU A 329 -24.27 41.06 43.76
C GLU A 329 -25.67 40.72 43.24
N MET A 330 -26.37 39.82 43.93
CA MET A 330 -27.71 39.36 43.57
C MET A 330 -28.72 40.03 44.41
N PRO A 331 -29.71 40.75 43.88
CA PRO A 331 -30.82 41.36 44.70
C PRO A 331 -31.63 40.26 45.39
N VAL A 332 -31.97 40.45 46.66
CA VAL A 332 -32.79 39.49 47.43
C VAL A 332 -34.19 39.31 46.83
N SER A 333 -34.67 40.27 46.04
CA SER A 333 -35.94 40.18 45.30
C SER A 333 -35.95 39.09 44.24
N GLN A 334 -34.79 38.56 43.85
CA GLN A 334 -34.68 37.43 42.94
C GLN A 334 -34.79 36.05 43.59
N ILE A 335 -34.79 36.04 44.97
CA ILE A 335 -34.91 34.78 45.70
C ILE A 335 -36.37 34.35 45.66
N LYS A 336 -36.64 33.20 45.10
CA LYS A 336 -37.93 32.56 45.09
C LYS A 336 -38.16 31.90 46.47
N GLN A 337 -39.17 32.39 47.25
CA GLN A 337 -39.55 31.74 48.46
C GLN A 337 -40.35 30.47 48.18
N VAL A 338 -39.91 29.34 48.72
CA VAL A 338 -40.58 28.05 48.66
C VAL A 338 -41.24 27.75 50.02
N GLY A 339 -42.49 27.31 50.01
CA GLY A 339 -43.20 26.97 51.20
C GLY A 339 -43.68 28.20 52.03
N ALA A 340 -43.70 29.38 51.42
CA ALA A 340 -44.20 30.59 52.10
C ALA A 340 -45.66 30.46 52.51
N SER A 341 -45.96 30.74 53.77
CA SER A 341 -47.35 30.82 54.34
C SER A 341 -47.93 32.18 54.05
N GLY A 342 -49.17 32.27 53.62
CA GLY A 342 -49.90 33.53 53.48
C GLY A 342 -50.15 34.28 54.72
N GLN A 343 -49.88 33.69 55.93
CA GLN A 343 -50.04 34.27 57.23
C GLN A 343 -48.85 35.10 57.71
N TYR A 344 -47.70 34.98 57.03
CA TYR A 344 -46.45 35.62 57.40
C TYR A 344 -45.91 36.53 56.29
N ASP A 345 -45.21 37.60 56.71
CA ASP A 345 -44.36 38.43 55.87
C ASP A 345 -42.90 38.06 56.16
N TYR A 346 -42.09 37.95 55.10
CA TYR A 346 -40.71 37.58 55.19
C TYR A 346 -39.84 38.73 54.66
N GLU A 347 -39.12 39.37 55.61
CA GLU A 347 -38.21 40.46 55.28
C GLU A 347 -36.75 40.02 55.38
N TYR A 348 -35.95 40.45 54.41
CA TYR A 348 -34.52 40.17 54.42
C TYR A 348 -33.76 41.30 55.14
N ASP A 349 -32.67 40.95 55.85
CA ASP A 349 -31.81 41.90 56.56
C ASP A 349 -31.01 42.83 55.65
N ARG A 350 -30.94 42.46 54.33
CA ARG A 350 -30.18 43.15 53.29
C ARG A 350 -30.94 43.21 51.97
N LYS A 351 -30.47 44.12 51.06
CA LYS A 351 -31.09 44.29 49.75
C LYS A 351 -30.46 43.39 48.68
N SER A 352 -29.23 42.94 48.90
CA SER A 352 -28.47 42.05 47.96
C SER A 352 -27.63 41.04 48.72
N LEU A 353 -27.34 39.89 48.08
CA LEU A 353 -26.40 38.89 48.50
C LEU A 353 -25.15 38.94 47.65
N ASN A 354 -23.99 38.97 48.28
CA ASN A 354 -22.71 38.82 47.60
C ASN A 354 -22.36 37.33 47.46
N ILE A 355 -22.66 36.76 46.34
CA ILE A 355 -22.46 35.35 46.04
C ILE A 355 -21.11 35.17 45.37
N VAL A 356 -20.25 34.32 45.96
CA VAL A 356 -18.96 33.98 45.36
C VAL A 356 -19.12 32.68 44.64
N VAL A 357 -18.94 32.75 43.31
CA VAL A 357 -19.03 31.62 42.38
C VAL A 357 -17.65 31.36 41.78
N LYS A 358 -17.28 30.10 41.68
CA LYS A 358 -16.05 29.60 41.08
C LYS A 358 -16.38 28.92 39.77
N GLY A 359 -15.59 29.18 38.73
CA GLY A 359 -15.77 28.61 37.36
C GLY A 359 -14.61 28.98 36.45
N LEU A 360 -14.66 28.52 35.21
CA LEU A 360 -13.73 28.97 34.21
C LEU A 360 -13.94 30.47 33.93
N LYS A 361 -12.89 31.16 33.59
CA LYS A 361 -12.94 32.59 33.30
C LYS A 361 -14.00 32.92 32.23
N GLU A 362 -14.06 32.16 31.18
CA GLU A 362 -15.01 32.37 30.07
C GLU A 362 -16.46 32.15 30.50
N ASP A 363 -16.72 31.13 31.34
CA ASP A 363 -18.04 30.87 31.89
C ASP A 363 -18.47 32.00 32.84
N LEU A 364 -17.55 32.46 33.71
CA LEU A 364 -17.81 33.57 34.62
C LEU A 364 -18.02 34.90 33.88
N ASP A 365 -17.40 35.11 32.71
CA ASP A 365 -17.60 36.28 31.87
C ASP A 365 -19.02 36.34 31.26
N GLN A 366 -19.65 35.19 31.06
CA GLN A 366 -21.01 35.04 30.54
C GLN A 366 -22.07 35.07 31.66
N LEU A 367 -21.72 34.72 32.92
CA LEU A 367 -22.64 34.68 34.02
C LEU A 367 -22.97 36.12 34.50
N THR A 368 -24.23 36.42 34.61
CA THR A 368 -24.72 37.68 35.19
C THR A 368 -25.50 37.44 36.49
N ALA A 369 -25.50 38.38 37.40
CA ALA A 369 -26.28 38.27 38.64
C ALA A 369 -27.78 37.99 38.38
N ALA A 370 -28.32 38.57 37.29
CA ALA A 370 -29.72 38.36 36.90
C ALA A 370 -30.03 36.94 36.39
N ALA A 371 -29.00 36.19 35.93
CA ALA A 371 -29.17 34.82 35.43
C ALA A 371 -29.10 33.77 36.57
N ILE A 372 -28.64 34.16 37.75
CA ILE A 372 -28.54 33.25 38.90
C ILE A 372 -29.95 33.06 39.49
N GLN A 373 -30.47 31.85 39.38
CA GLN A 373 -31.73 31.46 40.03
C GLN A 373 -31.46 31.03 41.48
N ALA A 374 -32.29 31.53 42.40
CA ALA A 374 -32.13 31.29 43.82
C ALA A 374 -33.46 30.91 44.46
N GLU A 375 -33.46 29.90 45.27
CA GLU A 375 -34.62 29.48 46.06
C GLU A 375 -34.28 29.43 47.55
N LEU A 376 -35.24 29.88 48.38
CA LEU A 376 -35.16 29.80 49.84
C LEU A 376 -36.38 29.08 50.36
N ASP A 377 -36.16 27.99 51.09
CA ASP A 377 -37.20 27.26 51.72
C ASP A 377 -37.50 27.96 53.05
N VAL A 378 -38.71 28.53 53.17
CA VAL A 378 -39.20 29.22 54.33
C VAL A 378 -40.29 28.46 55.10
N SER A 379 -40.55 27.21 54.68
CA SER A 379 -41.64 26.39 55.24
C SER A 379 -41.50 26.05 56.71
N SER A 380 -40.28 26.01 57.25
CA SER A 380 -39.93 25.70 58.65
C SER A 380 -39.54 26.91 59.46
N MET A 381 -39.67 28.13 58.94
CA MET A 381 -39.30 29.35 59.65
C MET A 381 -40.40 29.76 60.58
N GLU A 382 -40.02 30.10 61.82
CA GLU A 382 -40.94 30.57 62.89
C GLU A 382 -40.92 32.10 62.97
N PRO A 383 -41.96 32.74 63.58
CA PRO A 383 -41.94 34.18 63.80
C PRO A 383 -40.69 34.64 64.56
N GLY A 384 -40.02 35.68 64.06
CA GLY A 384 -38.73 36.19 64.52
C GLY A 384 -37.62 36.06 63.52
N ASP A 385 -36.40 36.18 63.98
CA ASP A 385 -35.20 36.15 63.13
C ASP A 385 -34.77 34.71 62.85
N ASN A 386 -34.71 34.33 61.54
CA ASN A 386 -34.31 33.03 61.09
C ASN A 386 -33.12 33.16 60.16
N MET A 387 -32.10 32.25 60.28
CA MET A 387 -31.01 32.17 59.33
C MET A 387 -31.41 31.22 58.24
N GLY A 388 -31.55 31.72 56.99
CA GLY A 388 -31.90 30.95 55.84
C GLY A 388 -30.69 30.65 54.98
N THR A 389 -30.66 29.44 54.38
CA THR A 389 -29.68 29.07 53.36
C THR A 389 -30.35 29.10 52.02
N VAL A 390 -29.87 29.98 51.13
CA VAL A 390 -30.34 30.12 49.76
C VAL A 390 -29.74 29.05 48.92
N THR A 391 -30.56 28.25 48.30
CA THR A 391 -30.13 27.27 47.28
C THR A 391 -30.01 27.96 45.93
N LEU A 392 -28.82 27.92 45.35
CA LEU A 392 -28.56 28.51 44.03
C LEU A 392 -28.63 27.42 42.98
N LEU A 393 -29.38 27.64 41.93
CA LEU A 393 -29.47 26.76 40.76
C LEU A 393 -28.40 27.20 39.77
N LEU A 394 -27.18 26.70 40.01
CA LEU A 394 -26.01 26.90 39.13
C LEU A 394 -25.88 25.70 38.20
N GLY A 395 -25.56 25.94 36.94
CA GLY A 395 -25.21 24.86 36.05
C GLY A 395 -23.88 24.20 36.42
N ASP A 396 -23.58 23.04 35.82
CA ASP A 396 -22.38 22.23 36.10
C ASP A 396 -21.05 22.98 35.84
N ALA A 397 -21.10 24.08 35.11
CA ALA A 397 -19.96 24.96 34.87
C ALA A 397 -19.53 25.80 36.08
N TYR A 398 -20.35 25.83 37.16
CA TYR A 398 -20.16 26.74 38.28
C TYR A 398 -20.19 26.00 39.60
N GLU A 399 -19.38 26.47 40.55
CA GLU A 399 -19.34 25.99 41.93
C GLU A 399 -19.62 27.14 42.89
N LEU A 400 -20.54 26.95 43.83
CA LEU A 400 -20.78 27.92 44.91
C LEU A 400 -19.65 27.83 45.93
N VAL A 401 -18.99 28.94 46.19
CA VAL A 401 -17.96 29.03 47.23
C VAL A 401 -18.54 29.56 48.55
N SER A 402 -19.31 30.64 48.47
CA SER A 402 -19.89 31.27 49.67
C SER A 402 -20.95 32.32 49.33
N GLY A 403 -21.58 32.87 50.31
CA GLY A 403 -22.49 34.02 50.21
C GLY A 403 -23.97 33.66 50.05
N ASN A 404 -24.35 32.43 50.39
CA ASN A 404 -25.69 31.91 50.22
C ASN A 404 -26.52 31.93 51.57
N SER A 405 -26.05 32.63 52.60
CA SER A 405 -26.78 32.75 53.85
C SER A 405 -27.43 34.13 53.99
N VAL A 406 -28.64 34.18 54.44
CA VAL A 406 -29.44 35.41 54.65
C VAL A 406 -30.26 35.33 55.96
N LEU A 407 -30.32 36.43 56.68
CA LEU A 407 -31.21 36.55 57.79
C LEU A 407 -32.59 36.98 57.28
N VAL A 408 -33.61 36.23 57.69
CA VAL A 408 -35.01 36.46 57.34
C VAL A 408 -35.81 36.74 58.64
N THR A 409 -36.37 37.88 58.71
CA THR A 409 -37.31 38.23 59.83
C THR A 409 -38.72 37.89 59.38
N VAL A 410 -39.33 36.96 60.09
CA VAL A 410 -40.70 36.50 59.86
C VAL A 410 -41.65 37.21 60.80
N THR A 411 -42.63 37.92 60.26
CA THR A 411 -43.66 38.66 61.07
C THR A 411 -45.06 38.16 60.71
N GLU A 412 -45.95 38.05 61.71
CA GLU A 412 -47.32 37.70 61.43
C GLU A 412 -48.03 38.85 60.73
N LYS A 413 -48.77 38.55 59.68
CA LYS A 413 -49.63 39.49 59.01
C LYS A 413 -50.79 39.83 59.95
N GLY A 414 -50.85 41.09 60.43
CA GLY A 414 -52.01 41.59 61.22
C GLY A 414 -53.32 41.44 60.42
N PRO A 415 -54.46 41.31 61.06
CA PRO A 415 -55.75 41.10 60.38
C PRO A 415 -55.96 42.20 59.35
N SER A 416 -56.13 41.81 58.08
CA SER A 416 -56.47 42.72 57.00
C SER A 416 -57.80 43.38 57.23
N ALA A 417 -57.82 44.70 57.48
CA ALA A 417 -59.01 45.51 57.48
C ALA A 417 -59.56 45.67 56.06
N ALA A 418 -60.42 44.74 55.64
CA ALA A 418 -61.29 44.94 54.50
C ALA A 418 -62.40 43.92 54.54
N ASP A 419 -63.50 44.26 55.28
CA ASP A 419 -64.85 43.94 54.85
C ASP A 419 -65.85 44.81 55.68
N GLU A 420 -66.15 45.98 55.18
CA GLU A 420 -67.38 46.67 55.53
C GLU A 420 -67.96 47.32 54.30
N THR A 421 -69.24 46.92 54.10
CA THR A 421 -70.32 47.71 53.48
C THR A 421 -70.52 47.45 51.98
N THR A 422 -71.70 47.31 51.47
CA THR A 422 -73.13 47.40 51.95
C THR A 422 -73.95 46.90 50.80
N GLU A 423 -74.98 46.18 51.04
CA GLU A 423 -76.10 45.90 50.16
C GLU A 423 -76.70 47.20 49.59
N GLU A 424 -77.14 47.21 48.38
CA GLU A 424 -78.50 47.53 47.93
C GLU A 424 -78.51 47.88 46.45
N GLY A 425 -79.50 47.30 45.80
CA GLY A 425 -80.09 47.91 44.59
C GLY A 425 -80.27 47.04 43.34
N GLU A 426 -81.37 46.29 43.39
CA GLU A 426 -82.14 45.81 42.27
C GLU A 426 -82.02 46.64 40.99
N SER A 427 -82.04 46.11 39.79
CA SER A 427 -83.15 45.58 39.06
C SER A 427 -82.86 45.54 37.53
N HIS A 428 -83.35 44.54 36.88
CA HIS A 428 -83.89 44.45 35.52
C HIS A 428 -83.05 44.98 34.36
N SER A 429 -83.00 44.38 33.23
CA SER A 429 -83.74 43.34 32.48
C SER A 429 -83.12 43.08 31.16
N VAL A 430 -83.25 41.80 30.74
CA VAL A 430 -83.74 41.33 29.43
C VAL A 430 -82.89 41.50 28.17
N ALA A 431 -82.58 40.35 27.68
CA ALA A 431 -82.61 39.84 26.24
C ALA A 431 -81.77 40.59 25.21
N ASP A 432 -81.23 40.07 24.27
CA ASP A 432 -81.61 38.88 23.46
C ASP A 432 -80.47 38.62 22.41
N GLU A 433 -80.38 37.39 22.07
CA GLU A 433 -80.22 36.79 20.77
C GLU A 433 -78.95 36.95 19.94
N SER A 434 -78.47 35.80 19.72
CA SER A 434 -78.19 35.18 18.42
C SER A 434 -76.91 35.52 17.68
N GLY A 435 -76.25 34.52 17.41
CA GLY A 435 -75.84 34.16 16.11
C GLY A 435 -74.52 33.49 15.98
N ASP A 436 -74.55 32.20 16.17
CA ASP A 436 -73.63 31.30 15.47
C ASP A 436 -73.87 31.40 13.92
N PRO A 437 -73.15 30.84 13.03
CA PRO A 437 -71.93 30.00 13.09
C PRO A 437 -70.98 30.11 11.87
N VAL A 438 -69.96 29.26 11.96
CA VAL A 438 -69.54 28.39 10.80
C VAL A 438 -68.35 28.81 9.92
N LYS A 439 -67.45 27.85 10.00
CA LYS A 439 -66.61 27.19 8.95
C LYS A 439 -65.27 27.77 8.59
N GLU A 440 -64.35 26.91 8.83
CA GLU A 440 -63.59 26.03 7.89
C GLU A 440 -62.87 26.83 6.77
N THR A 441 -61.59 26.61 6.51
CA THR A 441 -60.92 25.42 6.00
C THR A 441 -59.46 25.72 5.72
N THR A 442 -58.67 24.71 6.04
CA THR A 442 -57.59 24.11 5.19
C THR A 442 -56.60 25.03 4.49
N GLY A 443 -55.34 24.88 4.74
CA GLY A 443 -54.46 23.91 4.09
C GLY A 443 -53.36 24.60 3.28
N ALA A 444 -52.21 24.34 3.57
CA ALA A 444 -51.19 23.73 2.74
C ALA A 444 -49.91 23.57 3.56
#